data_8a204ccb1f1b94a644f0c447e4ddfe58
#
_entry.id   8a204ccb1f1b94a644f0c447e4ddfe58
#
_cell.length_a   1.000
_cell.length_b   1.000
_cell.length_c   1.000
_cell.angle_alpha   90.00
_cell.angle_beta   90.00
_cell.angle_gamma   90.00
#
_symmetry.space_group_name_H-M   'P 1'
#
loop_
_entity.id
_entity.type
_entity.pdbx_description
1 polymer ?
#
loop_
_entity_poly.entity_id
_entity_poly.type
_entity_poly.pdbx_seq_one_letter_code
_entity_poly.pdbx_strand_id
1 'polypeptide(L)'
;GGQVTHNYLKHIKKAVRQEIFEYLDKLPVNVELTVNDRQYILTHAAPVDLYESYGWKYKSARDFAVWMRFERFPVLEGRIVIFGHTPTHHFQYDNPMAIWDAKSWIGIDCGCMLPETGDPWSGVLGRLACLRLDDMQVFYSEEPQYGNSEEAEMQHDG
;
A
#
# COMPACT_ATOMS: atom_id res chain seq x y z
N GLY A 1 4.97 -9.51 -5.63
CA GLY A 1 4.63 -8.78 -6.82
C GLY A 1 5.74 -8.48 -7.83
N GLY A 2 7.03 -8.36 -7.47
CA GLY A 2 8.07 -7.87 -8.38
C GLY A 2 8.52 -8.80 -9.52
N GLN A 3 8.04 -10.04 -9.57
CA GLN A 3 8.52 -11.03 -10.55
C GLN A 3 8.16 -10.64 -12.00
N VAL A 4 6.99 -10.07 -12.23
CA VAL A 4 6.55 -9.61 -13.57
C VAL A 4 7.44 -8.46 -14.03
N THR A 5 7.65 -7.45 -13.19
CA THR A 5 8.54 -6.31 -13.46
C THR A 5 9.98 -6.77 -13.69
N HIS A 6 10.50 -7.69 -12.87
CA HIS A 6 11.84 -8.25 -13.04
C HIS A 6 11.98 -8.99 -14.37
N ASN A 7 10.99 -9.81 -14.76
CA ASN A 7 11.02 -10.51 -16.04
C ASN A 7 10.99 -9.52 -17.21
N TYR A 8 10.15 -8.47 -17.14
CA TYR A 8 10.14 -7.42 -18.15
C TYR A 8 11.51 -6.73 -18.27
N LEU A 9 12.11 -6.33 -17.15
CA LEU A 9 13.41 -5.66 -17.13
C LEU A 9 14.56 -6.50 -17.71
N LYS A 10 14.48 -7.82 -17.67
CA LYS A 10 15.48 -8.70 -18.31
C LYS A 10 15.54 -8.56 -19.83
N HIS A 11 14.42 -8.20 -20.48
CA HIS A 11 14.31 -8.15 -21.94
C HIS A 11 14.64 -6.76 -22.53
N ILE A 12 14.81 -5.73 -21.69
CA ILE A 12 15.21 -4.40 -22.15
C ILE A 12 16.75 -4.25 -22.21
N LYS A 13 17.21 -3.32 -23.04
CA LYS A 13 18.64 -3.03 -23.16
C LYS A 13 19.27 -2.68 -21.82
N LYS A 14 20.49 -3.17 -21.56
CA LYS A 14 21.21 -2.97 -20.29
C LYS A 14 21.31 -1.50 -19.90
N ALA A 15 21.60 -0.61 -20.86
CA ALA A 15 21.71 0.83 -20.60
C ALA A 15 20.40 1.42 -20.08
N VAL A 16 19.26 1.13 -20.75
CA VAL A 16 17.92 1.60 -20.34
C VAL A 16 17.54 1.04 -18.96
N ARG A 17 17.85 -0.23 -18.71
CA ARG A 17 17.62 -0.82 -17.38
C ARG A 17 18.42 -0.14 -16.30
N GLN A 18 19.68 0.22 -16.57
CA GLN A 18 20.53 0.96 -15.64
C GLN A 18 19.94 2.34 -15.34
N GLU A 19 19.50 3.08 -16.36
CA GLU A 19 18.84 4.39 -16.20
C GLU A 19 17.57 4.28 -15.34
N ILE A 20 16.77 3.22 -15.50
CA ILE A 20 15.59 2.97 -14.66
C ILE A 20 16.00 2.77 -13.19
N PHE A 21 17.02 1.96 -12.92
CA PHE A 21 17.46 1.73 -11.56
C PHE A 21 18.03 3.00 -10.91
N GLU A 22 18.83 3.76 -11.64
CA GLU A 22 19.37 5.05 -11.17
C GLU A 22 18.26 6.08 -10.89
N TYR A 23 17.20 6.07 -11.69
CA TYR A 23 16.02 6.89 -11.44
C TYR A 23 15.30 6.45 -10.15
N LEU A 24 15.02 5.15 -10.00
CA LEU A 24 14.34 4.61 -8.82
C LEU A 24 15.14 4.82 -7.53
N ASP A 25 16.46 4.71 -7.59
CA ASP A 25 17.33 4.93 -6.43
C ASP A 25 17.33 6.39 -5.93
N LYS A 26 17.04 7.34 -6.82
CA LYS A 26 16.93 8.77 -6.48
C LYS A 26 15.55 9.17 -5.93
N LEU A 27 14.55 8.29 -6.03
CA LEU A 27 13.22 8.60 -5.50
C LEU A 27 13.27 8.67 -3.96
N PRO A 28 12.59 9.66 -3.36
CA PRO A 28 12.50 9.75 -1.90
C PRO A 28 11.72 8.55 -1.35
N VAL A 29 12.12 8.07 -0.19
CA VAL A 29 11.40 7.02 0.56
C VAL A 29 10.30 7.60 1.46
N ASN A 30 10.45 8.88 1.83
CA ASN A 30 9.45 9.68 2.54
C ASN A 30 9.18 10.97 1.78
N VAL A 31 7.96 11.45 1.84
CA VAL A 31 7.58 12.81 1.43
C VAL A 31 6.90 13.49 2.61
N GLU A 32 7.42 14.64 3.02
CA GLU A 32 6.81 15.45 4.07
C GLU A 32 6.04 16.62 3.46
N LEU A 33 4.86 16.87 3.97
CA LEU A 33 4.03 17.99 3.51
C LEU A 33 3.15 18.53 4.64
N THR A 34 2.71 19.77 4.49
CA THR A 34 1.77 20.40 5.42
C THR A 34 0.50 20.77 4.68
N VAL A 35 -0.64 20.34 5.21
CA VAL A 35 -1.97 20.68 4.71
C VAL A 35 -2.82 21.14 5.88
N ASN A 36 -3.38 22.35 5.79
CA ASN A 36 -4.22 22.94 6.86
C ASN A 36 -3.56 22.87 8.25
N ASP A 37 -2.30 23.30 8.36
CA ASP A 37 -1.47 23.29 9.56
C ASP A 37 -1.20 21.89 10.16
N ARG A 38 -1.55 20.80 9.48
CA ARG A 38 -1.21 19.44 9.87
C ARG A 38 0.00 18.95 9.10
N GLN A 39 0.95 18.36 9.81
CA GLN A 39 2.15 17.78 9.21
C GLN A 39 1.93 16.31 8.88
N TYR A 40 2.18 15.95 7.62
CA TYR A 40 2.04 14.60 7.11
C TYR A 40 3.39 14.05 6.64
N ILE A 41 3.61 12.75 6.89
CA ILE A 41 4.69 11.97 6.30
C ILE A 41 4.04 10.91 5.41
N LEU A 42 4.30 10.99 4.12
CA LEU A 42 3.89 9.95 3.17
C LEU A 42 5.04 8.97 2.99
N THR A 43 4.78 7.69 3.19
CA THR A 43 5.79 6.64 3.06
C THR A 43 5.17 5.37 2.48
N HIS A 44 6.02 4.46 1.92
CA HIS A 44 5.50 3.19 1.45
C HIS A 44 5.09 2.29 2.62
N ALA A 45 5.98 2.05 3.60
CA ALA A 45 5.70 1.17 4.74
C ALA A 45 5.95 1.86 6.09
N ALA A 46 7.08 2.57 6.25
CA ALA A 46 7.46 3.23 7.50
C ALA A 46 8.27 4.50 7.27
N PRO A 47 8.12 5.53 8.13
CA PRO A 47 8.99 6.70 8.12
C PRO A 47 10.44 6.31 8.37
N VAL A 48 11.35 6.80 7.53
CA VAL A 48 12.78 6.45 7.59
C VAL A 48 13.47 6.88 8.88
N ASP A 49 12.99 7.94 9.52
CA ASP A 49 13.52 8.45 10.79
C ASP A 49 13.27 7.49 11.98
N LEU A 50 12.36 6.53 11.83
CA LEU A 50 12.14 5.47 12.82
C LEU A 50 13.15 4.30 12.70
N TYR A 51 14.02 4.31 11.70
CA TYR A 51 14.96 3.21 11.45
C TYR A 51 15.86 2.89 12.65
N GLU A 52 16.43 3.91 13.29
CA GLU A 52 17.32 3.74 14.44
C GLU A 52 16.65 3.01 15.63
N SER A 53 15.34 3.22 15.80
CA SER A 53 14.58 2.63 16.92
C SER A 53 13.96 1.26 16.60
N TYR A 54 13.59 1.01 15.33
CA TYR A 54 12.79 -0.14 14.94
C TYR A 54 13.40 -0.98 13.80
N GLY A 55 14.44 -0.47 13.17
CA GLY A 55 15.01 -1.03 11.95
C GLY A 55 16.06 -2.15 12.14
N TRP A 56 16.34 -2.58 13.36
CA TRP A 56 17.44 -3.49 13.70
C TRP A 56 17.54 -4.80 12.87
N LYS A 57 16.43 -5.26 12.31
CA LYS A 57 16.36 -6.46 11.43
C LYS A 57 16.50 -6.16 9.94
N TYR A 58 16.54 -4.88 9.55
CA TYR A 58 16.63 -4.46 8.16
C TYR A 58 18.07 -4.05 7.80
N LYS A 59 18.45 -4.27 6.54
CA LYS A 59 19.83 -4.00 6.05
C LYS A 59 20.16 -2.52 5.95
N SER A 60 19.11 -1.68 5.76
CA SER A 60 19.27 -0.24 5.58
C SER A 60 17.98 0.50 5.96
N ALA A 61 18.08 1.81 6.16
CA ALA A 61 16.92 2.67 6.38
C ALA A 61 15.93 2.62 5.19
N ARG A 62 16.42 2.46 3.96
CA ARG A 62 15.60 2.29 2.77
C ARG A 62 14.83 0.95 2.81
N ASP A 63 15.51 -0.15 3.13
CA ASP A 63 14.85 -1.46 3.31
C ASP A 63 13.76 -1.38 4.37
N PHE A 64 14.04 -0.73 5.49
CA PHE A 64 13.08 -0.50 6.54
C PHE A 64 11.86 0.29 6.06
N ALA A 65 12.07 1.42 5.37
CA ALA A 65 10.98 2.27 4.88
C ALA A 65 10.08 1.56 3.84
N VAL A 66 10.60 0.52 3.17
CA VAL A 66 9.88 -0.22 2.12
C VAL A 66 9.25 -1.53 2.64
N TRP A 67 9.82 -2.18 3.66
CA TRP A 67 9.41 -3.53 4.07
C TRP A 67 8.88 -3.64 5.50
N MET A 68 8.92 -2.55 6.30
CA MET A 68 8.48 -2.61 7.69
C MET A 68 6.99 -2.95 7.77
N ARG A 69 6.65 -3.83 8.71
CA ARG A 69 5.28 -4.09 9.15
C ARG A 69 5.23 -3.93 10.66
N PHE A 70 4.50 -2.93 11.13
CA PHE A 70 4.32 -2.68 12.54
C PHE A 70 3.23 -3.58 13.12
N GLU A 71 3.53 -4.27 14.22
CA GLU A 71 2.52 -4.92 15.07
C GLU A 71 1.88 -3.90 16.03
N ARG A 72 2.69 -2.90 16.43
CA ARG A 72 2.26 -1.78 17.27
C ARG A 72 2.87 -0.52 16.73
N PHE A 73 2.03 0.46 16.46
CA PHE A 73 2.46 1.73 15.89
C PHE A 73 2.99 2.66 16.98
N PRO A 74 4.19 3.24 16.82
CA PRO A 74 4.69 4.24 17.75
C PRO A 74 3.86 5.52 17.67
N VAL A 75 3.77 6.22 18.81
CA VAL A 75 3.12 7.54 18.85
C VAL A 75 4.09 8.58 18.27
N LEU A 76 3.62 9.33 17.29
CA LEU A 76 4.36 10.43 16.67
C LEU A 76 3.66 11.74 16.99
N GLU A 77 4.25 12.52 17.90
CA GLU A 77 3.68 13.80 18.30
C GLU A 77 3.72 14.81 17.16
N GLY A 78 2.59 15.46 16.90
CA GLY A 78 2.46 16.53 15.91
C GLY A 78 2.54 16.11 14.45
N ARG A 79 2.72 14.82 14.15
CA ARG A 79 2.84 14.29 12.77
C ARG A 79 1.85 13.17 12.51
N ILE A 80 1.34 13.10 11.29
CA ILE A 80 0.45 12.04 10.80
C ILE A 80 1.19 11.28 9.70
N VAL A 81 1.33 9.97 9.86
CA VAL A 81 1.93 9.10 8.84
C VAL A 81 0.84 8.51 7.97
N ILE A 82 1.00 8.65 6.66
CA ILE A 82 0.16 7.96 5.66
C ILE A 82 1.02 6.89 4.99
N PHE A 83 0.57 5.64 5.07
CA PHE A 83 1.36 4.50 4.61
C PHE A 83 0.51 3.46 3.87
N GLY A 84 1.19 2.61 3.08
CA GLY A 84 0.62 1.47 2.37
C GLY A 84 1.28 0.15 2.77
N HIS A 85 1.60 -0.71 1.79
CA HIS A 85 2.37 -1.95 1.93
C HIS A 85 1.70 -3.09 2.72
N THR A 86 1.00 -2.76 3.80
CA THR A 86 0.23 -3.73 4.59
C THR A 86 -1.24 -3.43 4.39
N PRO A 87 -1.98 -4.33 3.73
CA PRO A 87 -3.40 -4.12 3.48
C PRO A 87 -4.19 -3.89 4.77
N THR A 88 -5.12 -2.96 4.71
CA THR A 88 -5.81 -2.44 5.91
C THR A 88 -6.66 -3.44 6.66
N HIS A 89 -7.04 -4.57 6.03
CA HIS A 89 -7.74 -5.66 6.73
C HIS A 89 -6.91 -6.30 7.86
N HIS A 90 -5.58 -6.12 7.85
CA HIS A 90 -4.73 -6.56 8.97
C HIS A 90 -4.91 -5.71 10.23
N PHE A 91 -5.52 -4.54 10.13
CA PHE A 91 -5.67 -3.59 11.23
C PHE A 91 -7.11 -3.43 11.70
N GLN A 92 -8.09 -3.86 10.88
CA GLN A 92 -9.52 -3.69 11.16
C GLN A 92 -10.35 -4.83 10.57
N TYR A 93 -11.37 -5.28 11.32
CA TYR A 93 -12.25 -6.38 10.92
C TYR A 93 -13.61 -5.91 10.42
N ASP A 94 -14.15 -4.83 11.00
CA ASP A 94 -15.52 -4.38 10.74
C ASP A 94 -15.68 -3.78 9.33
N ASN A 95 -14.61 -3.16 8.80
CA ASN A 95 -14.59 -2.61 7.46
C ASN A 95 -13.22 -2.89 6.80
N PRO A 96 -12.93 -4.16 6.49
CA PRO A 96 -11.69 -4.53 5.84
C PRO A 96 -11.58 -3.81 4.50
N MET A 97 -10.37 -3.52 4.05
CA MET A 97 -10.08 -2.78 2.80
C MET A 97 -10.71 -1.37 2.72
N ALA A 98 -11.09 -0.78 3.85
CA ALA A 98 -11.28 0.67 3.97
C ALA A 98 -10.00 1.34 4.48
N ILE A 99 -9.86 2.65 4.29
CA ILE A 99 -8.78 3.41 4.93
C ILE A 99 -8.86 3.20 6.44
N TRP A 100 -7.73 2.84 7.04
CA TRP A 100 -7.61 2.67 8.47
C TRP A 100 -7.03 3.94 9.09
N ASP A 101 -7.70 4.51 10.08
CA ASP A 101 -7.29 5.74 10.78
C ASP A 101 -7.11 5.46 12.27
N ALA A 102 -5.89 5.64 12.75
CA ALA A 102 -5.50 5.56 14.16
C ALA A 102 -4.85 6.86 14.62
N LYS A 103 -5.43 8.00 14.29
CA LYS A 103 -5.04 9.36 14.66
C LYS A 103 -3.71 9.81 14.02
N SER A 104 -2.57 9.29 14.49
CA SER A 104 -1.24 9.63 13.95
C SER A 104 -0.77 8.66 12.84
N TRP A 105 -1.54 7.64 12.53
CA TRP A 105 -1.25 6.68 11.46
C TRP A 105 -2.48 6.42 10.61
N ILE A 106 -2.34 6.56 9.31
CA ILE A 106 -3.41 6.32 8.32
C ILE A 106 -2.92 5.30 7.30
N GLY A 107 -3.48 4.10 7.34
CA GLY A 107 -3.23 3.05 6.35
C GLY A 107 -4.15 3.21 5.14
N ILE A 108 -3.58 3.32 3.93
CA ILE A 108 -4.34 3.52 2.68
C ILE A 108 -4.22 2.36 1.69
N ASP A 109 -3.52 1.28 2.04
CA ASP A 109 -3.45 0.09 1.21
C ASP A 109 -4.74 -0.72 1.36
N CYS A 110 -5.72 -0.41 0.54
CA CYS A 110 -7.00 -1.11 0.50
C CYS A 110 -6.98 -2.32 -0.46
N GLY A 111 -5.79 -2.83 -0.78
CA GLY A 111 -5.62 -4.10 -1.47
C GLY A 111 -5.98 -4.11 -2.95
N CYS A 112 -5.94 -2.96 -3.67
CA CYS A 112 -6.33 -2.87 -5.08
C CYS A 112 -5.58 -3.80 -6.04
N MET A 113 -4.42 -4.35 -5.62
CA MET A 113 -3.62 -5.30 -6.39
C MET A 113 -3.77 -6.75 -5.91
N LEU A 114 -4.68 -7.02 -4.98
CA LEU A 114 -5.01 -8.39 -4.59
C LEU A 114 -5.68 -9.12 -5.77
N PRO A 115 -5.56 -10.47 -5.82
CA PRO A 115 -6.25 -11.27 -6.83
C PRO A 115 -7.77 -10.99 -6.84
N GLU A 116 -8.41 -11.20 -7.98
CA GLU A 116 -9.87 -11.11 -8.12
C GLU A 116 -10.62 -12.07 -7.18
N THR A 117 -9.97 -13.13 -6.73
CA THR A 117 -10.47 -14.04 -5.69
C THR A 117 -10.38 -13.47 -4.29
N GLY A 118 -9.89 -12.24 -4.13
CA GLY A 118 -9.64 -11.59 -2.85
C GLY A 118 -8.32 -11.97 -2.21
N ASP A 119 -8.12 -11.53 -0.99
CA ASP A 119 -6.95 -11.86 -0.18
C ASP A 119 -6.90 -13.38 0.06
N PRO A 120 -5.75 -14.06 -0.19
CA PRO A 120 -5.65 -15.51 -0.10
C PRO A 120 -5.99 -16.10 1.27
N TRP A 121 -5.93 -15.30 2.34
CA TRP A 121 -6.16 -15.73 3.71
C TRP A 121 -7.56 -15.38 4.23
N SER A 122 -8.10 -14.24 3.82
CA SER A 122 -9.38 -13.72 4.30
C SER A 122 -10.49 -13.77 3.26
N GLY A 123 -10.17 -13.94 1.98
CA GLY A 123 -11.12 -13.85 0.87
C GLY A 123 -11.66 -12.43 0.64
N VAL A 124 -11.12 -11.42 1.34
CA VAL A 124 -11.61 -10.04 1.24
C VAL A 124 -11.13 -9.40 -0.06
N LEU A 125 -12.06 -8.82 -0.80
CA LEU A 125 -11.77 -8.14 -2.06
C LEU A 125 -11.16 -6.78 -1.81
N GLY A 126 -10.07 -6.49 -2.53
CA GLY A 126 -9.41 -5.20 -2.47
C GLY A 126 -10.05 -4.15 -3.38
N ARG A 127 -9.77 -2.88 -3.11
CA ARG A 127 -10.22 -1.73 -3.90
C ARG A 127 -9.16 -0.64 -3.91
N LEU A 128 -9.22 0.25 -4.91
CA LEU A 128 -8.40 1.45 -4.90
C LEU A 128 -9.04 2.47 -3.94
N ALA A 129 -8.20 3.10 -3.11
CA ALA A 129 -8.61 4.19 -2.23
C ALA A 129 -7.83 5.47 -2.55
N CYS A 130 -8.48 6.61 -2.38
CA CYS A 130 -7.87 7.93 -2.45
C CYS A 130 -8.32 8.74 -1.24
N LEU A 131 -7.37 9.34 -0.53
CA LEU A 131 -7.61 10.25 0.60
C LEU A 131 -7.24 11.68 0.19
N ARG A 132 -8.21 12.58 0.23
CA ARG A 132 -7.97 14.02 0.04
C ARG A 132 -7.65 14.67 1.37
N LEU A 133 -6.48 15.27 1.49
CA LEU A 133 -5.97 15.78 2.77
C LEU A 133 -6.57 17.11 3.20
N ASP A 134 -7.15 17.88 2.27
CA ASP A 134 -7.75 19.18 2.57
C ASP A 134 -8.94 19.08 3.53
N ASP A 135 -9.75 18.06 3.36
CA ASP A 135 -10.99 17.82 4.12
C ASP A 135 -11.14 16.39 4.63
N MET A 136 -10.11 15.57 4.44
CA MET A 136 -10.07 14.15 4.81
C MET A 136 -11.14 13.30 4.11
N GLN A 137 -11.63 13.74 2.94
CA GLN A 137 -12.60 12.99 2.18
C GLN A 137 -11.96 11.76 1.54
N VAL A 138 -12.62 10.63 1.69
CA VAL A 138 -12.20 9.35 1.14
C VAL A 138 -13.02 9.01 -0.11
N PHE A 139 -12.35 8.54 -1.14
CA PHE A 139 -12.95 8.03 -2.37
C PHE A 139 -12.46 6.61 -2.59
N TYR A 140 -13.36 5.73 -3.04
CA TYR A 140 -13.02 4.37 -3.40
C TYR A 140 -13.40 4.10 -4.86
N SER A 141 -12.64 3.20 -5.52
CA SER A 141 -13.12 2.59 -6.76
C SER A 141 -14.37 1.75 -6.46
N GLU A 142 -15.19 1.52 -7.48
CA GLU A 142 -16.24 0.52 -7.38
C GLU A 142 -15.64 -0.83 -7.01
N GLU A 143 -16.36 -1.60 -6.20
CA GLU A 143 -15.98 -2.97 -5.92
C GLU A 143 -16.05 -3.77 -7.23
N PRO A 144 -15.08 -4.67 -7.50
CA PRO A 144 -15.17 -5.53 -8.68
C PRO A 144 -16.47 -6.31 -8.59
N GLN A 145 -17.36 -6.09 -9.57
CA GLN A 145 -18.56 -6.92 -9.69
C GLN A 145 -18.13 -8.27 -10.24
N TYR A 146 -18.05 -9.28 -9.39
CA TYR A 146 -17.92 -10.64 -9.85
C TYR A 146 -19.26 -11.03 -10.51
N GLY A 147 -19.21 -11.38 -11.77
CA GLY A 147 -20.35 -11.99 -12.44
C GLY A 147 -20.77 -13.23 -11.65
N ASN A 148 -22.03 -13.26 -11.26
CA ASN A 148 -22.61 -14.42 -10.60
C ASN A 148 -22.28 -15.66 -11.43
N SER A 149 -21.46 -16.56 -10.93
CA SER A 149 -21.12 -17.84 -11.55
C SER A 149 -22.33 -18.79 -11.68
N GLU A 150 -23.53 -18.34 -11.34
CA GLU A 150 -24.78 -19.11 -11.47
C GLU A 150 -25.39 -19.07 -12.88
N GLU A 151 -24.94 -18.17 -13.79
CA GLU A 151 -25.50 -18.13 -15.16
C GLU A 151 -24.74 -19.01 -16.18
N ALA A 152 -23.60 -19.61 -15.80
CA ALA A 152 -22.80 -20.43 -16.72
C ALA A 152 -23.22 -21.91 -16.77
N GLU A 153 -24.03 -22.40 -15.85
CA GLU A 153 -24.47 -23.81 -15.81
C GLU A 153 -25.77 -24.10 -16.56
N MET A 154 -26.51 -23.10 -17.08
CA MET A 154 -27.81 -23.32 -17.75
C MET A 154 -27.75 -23.32 -19.29
N GLN A 155 -26.57 -23.37 -19.93
CA GLN A 155 -26.47 -23.39 -21.41
C GLN A 155 -25.85 -24.66 -21.98
N HIS A 156 -25.80 -25.75 -21.25
CA HIS A 156 -25.26 -27.02 -21.77
C HIS A 156 -26.22 -28.22 -21.68
N ASP A 157 -27.52 -27.99 -21.78
CA ASP A 157 -28.49 -29.07 -22.09
C ASP A 157 -29.54 -28.54 -23.09
N GLY A 158 -29.23 -28.74 -24.37
CA GLY A 158 -30.09 -28.44 -25.50
C GLY A 158 -29.53 -29.09 -26.78
#